data_334ddefaa429a1cdc68bc11ad2a68f80
#
_entry.id   334ddefaa429a1cdc68bc11ad2a68f80
#
_cell.length_a   1.000
_cell.length_b   1.000
_cell.length_c   1.000
_cell.angle_alpha   90.00
_cell.angle_beta   90.00
_cell.angle_gamma   90.00
#
_symmetry.space_group_name_H-M   'P 1'
#
loop_
_entity.id
_entity.type
_entity.pdbx_description
1 polymer ?
#
loop_
_entity_poly.entity_id
_entity_poly.type
_entity_poly.pdbx_seq_one_letter_code
_entity_poly.pdbx_strand_id
1 'polypeptide(L)'
;MTSCRQIDWPSAAFLLLTLLLLPCRPASAQTFQFLPEVDTYAKLQPYIRFNFQVKETREAGDPTQTEIGPGFDFFLKPLIRLKKVTAFDPDEAKARPVQFSVGFRYVPSPDKPHVERLELAFTPHWPIFANILLSDRNRADLDWSKGQLTWRYRNKLTLERRFRINSYHPAPYVSAEVFYQSQYQKWSTTALYAGWLLPAGKHFEFDPYYEHQNVTNKPPNQQFNQFGLVLNMYF
;
A
#
# COMPACT_ATOMS: atom_id res chain seq x y z
N MET A 1 2.36 -23.56 48.18
CA MET A 1 3.34 -22.49 47.94
C MET A 1 3.90 -22.68 46.54
N THR A 2 3.33 -22.07 45.55
CA THR A 2 3.74 -22.17 44.15
C THR A 2 4.50 -20.89 43.76
N SER A 3 5.79 -21.02 43.57
CA SER A 3 6.70 -19.95 43.17
C SER A 3 6.40 -19.52 41.72
N CYS A 4 5.85 -18.33 41.53
CA CYS A 4 5.68 -17.70 40.25
C CYS A 4 7.05 -17.17 39.80
N ARG A 5 7.70 -17.78 38.80
CA ARG A 5 8.90 -17.25 38.20
C ARG A 5 8.56 -16.00 37.38
N GLN A 6 9.05 -14.85 37.86
CA GLN A 6 9.04 -13.62 37.06
C GLN A 6 9.95 -13.83 35.84
N ILE A 7 9.37 -13.63 34.67
CA ILE A 7 10.13 -13.59 33.42
C ILE A 7 10.73 -12.18 33.32
N ASP A 8 12.07 -12.11 33.38
CA ASP A 8 12.81 -10.86 33.29
C ASP A 8 12.67 -10.25 31.87
N TRP A 9 11.90 -9.19 31.76
CA TRP A 9 11.63 -8.44 30.53
C TRP A 9 12.87 -7.95 29.74
N PRO A 10 14.05 -7.65 30.35
CA PRO A 10 15.22 -7.25 29.60
C PRO A 10 15.79 -8.33 28.68
N SER A 11 15.61 -9.61 29.04
CA SER A 11 16.13 -10.73 28.25
C SER A 11 15.35 -10.96 26.96
N ALA A 12 14.03 -10.74 26.98
CA ALA A 12 13.17 -10.87 25.79
C ALA A 12 13.40 -9.73 24.79
N ALA A 13 13.63 -8.51 25.29
CA ALA A 13 13.95 -7.36 24.43
C ALA A 13 15.32 -7.50 23.74
N PHE A 14 16.29 -8.09 24.44
CA PHE A 14 17.63 -8.34 23.88
C PHE A 14 17.62 -9.44 22.81
N LEU A 15 16.80 -10.48 22.98
CA LEU A 15 16.60 -11.56 22.01
C LEU A 15 15.88 -11.04 20.74
N LEU A 16 14.92 -10.13 20.87
CA LEU A 16 14.25 -9.50 19.72
C LEU A 16 15.22 -8.59 18.95
N LEU A 17 16.07 -7.85 19.65
CA LEU A 17 17.05 -6.96 19.03
C LEU A 17 18.17 -7.74 18.31
N THR A 18 18.60 -8.88 18.85
CA THR A 18 19.58 -9.75 18.19
C THR A 18 19.03 -10.48 16.98
N LEU A 19 17.73 -10.81 16.96
CA LEU A 19 17.07 -11.39 15.78
C LEU A 19 16.96 -10.39 14.62
N LEU A 20 16.83 -9.08 14.92
CA LEU A 20 16.85 -8.00 13.93
C LEU A 20 18.22 -7.68 13.35
N LEU A 21 19.29 -8.12 14.01
CA LEU A 21 20.68 -7.87 13.60
C LEU A 21 21.32 -9.06 12.86
N LEU A 22 20.55 -10.12 12.56
CA LEU A 22 21.08 -11.20 11.72
C LEU A 22 21.45 -10.61 10.34
N PRO A 23 22.73 -10.71 9.92
CA PRO A 23 23.14 -10.19 8.64
C PRO A 23 22.40 -10.96 7.54
N CYS A 24 21.37 -10.35 6.94
CA CYS A 24 20.83 -10.83 5.67
C CYS A 24 21.99 -10.85 4.67
N ARG A 25 22.43 -12.04 4.29
CA ARG A 25 23.40 -12.18 3.19
C ARG A 25 22.77 -11.54 1.96
N PRO A 26 23.44 -10.58 1.29
CA PRO A 26 22.92 -10.02 0.06
C PRO A 26 22.81 -11.14 -0.96
N ALA A 27 21.59 -11.56 -1.27
CA ALA A 27 21.35 -12.41 -2.43
C ALA A 27 21.72 -11.60 -3.67
N SER A 28 22.53 -12.15 -4.56
CA SER A 28 23.20 -11.48 -5.68
C SER A 28 22.29 -11.03 -6.83
N ALA A 29 21.05 -10.64 -6.55
CA ALA A 29 20.07 -10.09 -7.50
C ALA A 29 19.03 -9.20 -6.82
N GLN A 30 19.38 -8.54 -5.71
CA GLN A 30 18.47 -7.58 -5.07
C GLN A 30 18.67 -6.19 -5.65
N THR A 31 17.64 -5.65 -6.28
CA THR A 31 17.63 -4.27 -6.77
C THR A 31 16.96 -3.39 -5.70
N PHE A 32 17.58 -2.25 -5.38
CA PHE A 32 16.99 -1.26 -4.51
C PHE A 32 16.32 -0.16 -5.34
N GLN A 33 15.06 0.17 -4.99
CA GLN A 33 14.28 1.20 -5.68
C GLN A 33 13.72 2.20 -4.67
N PHE A 34 13.53 3.45 -5.12
CA PHE A 34 12.83 4.51 -4.39
C PHE A 34 11.54 4.88 -5.12
N LEU A 35 10.43 4.99 -4.36
CA LEU A 35 9.08 5.19 -4.88
C LEU A 35 8.46 6.48 -4.28
N PRO A 36 8.82 7.67 -4.76
CA PRO A 36 8.12 8.89 -4.38
C PRO A 36 6.74 8.93 -5.04
N GLU A 37 5.71 9.29 -4.25
CA GLU A 37 4.33 9.33 -4.69
C GLU A 37 3.59 10.51 -4.06
N VAL A 38 2.74 11.16 -4.84
CA VAL A 38 1.82 12.21 -4.35
C VAL A 38 0.41 11.85 -4.79
N ASP A 39 -0.47 11.70 -3.82
CA ASP A 39 -1.89 11.44 -4.02
C ASP A 39 -2.71 12.62 -3.52
N THR A 40 -3.55 13.16 -4.39
CA THR A 40 -4.47 14.25 -4.05
C THR A 40 -5.89 13.75 -4.09
N TYR A 41 -6.64 14.03 -3.05
CA TYR A 41 -8.04 13.63 -2.90
C TYR A 41 -8.93 14.84 -2.70
N ALA A 42 -9.94 15.01 -3.56
CA ALA A 42 -10.94 16.07 -3.44
C ALA A 42 -12.33 15.48 -3.27
N LYS A 43 -12.99 15.80 -2.17
CA LYS A 43 -14.34 15.33 -1.89
C LYS A 43 -15.35 16.12 -2.75
N LEU A 44 -15.95 15.46 -3.73
CA LEU A 44 -16.98 16.08 -4.60
C LEU A 44 -18.38 15.98 -3.97
N GLN A 45 -18.68 14.82 -3.39
CA GLN A 45 -19.96 14.53 -2.73
C GLN A 45 -19.71 13.57 -1.55
N PRO A 46 -20.70 13.36 -0.65
CA PRO A 46 -20.52 12.45 0.50
C PRO A 46 -20.11 11.01 0.15
N TYR A 47 -20.35 10.60 -1.10
CA TYR A 47 -20.07 9.23 -1.57
C TYR A 47 -19.18 9.19 -2.81
N ILE A 48 -18.66 10.34 -3.25
CA ILE A 48 -17.80 10.46 -4.44
C ILE A 48 -16.62 11.34 -4.11
N ARG A 49 -15.43 10.82 -4.36
CA ARG A 49 -14.15 11.50 -4.20
C ARG A 49 -13.37 11.43 -5.52
N PHE A 50 -12.87 12.54 -5.96
CA PHE A 50 -11.87 12.60 -7.04
C PHE A 50 -10.50 12.32 -6.44
N ASN A 51 -9.66 11.58 -7.16
CA ASN A 51 -8.25 11.44 -6.83
C ASN A 51 -7.37 11.74 -8.03
N PHE A 52 -6.16 12.18 -7.76
CA PHE A 52 -5.11 12.38 -8.76
C PHE A 52 -3.79 11.89 -8.18
N GLN A 53 -3.11 11.01 -8.91
CA GLN A 53 -1.91 10.34 -8.48
C GLN A 53 -0.74 10.70 -9.40
N VAL A 54 0.42 10.94 -8.78
CA VAL A 54 1.73 10.99 -9.45
C VAL A 54 2.67 10.11 -8.64
N LYS A 55 3.16 9.06 -9.28
CA LYS A 55 4.12 8.13 -8.69
C LYS A 55 5.32 7.98 -9.62
N GLU A 56 6.49 7.94 -9.06
CA GLU A 56 7.73 7.67 -9.79
C GLU A 56 8.41 6.43 -9.20
N THR A 57 9.02 5.62 -10.05
CA THR A 57 9.92 4.53 -9.65
C THR A 57 11.32 4.92 -10.05
N ARG A 58 12.24 4.96 -9.09
CA ARG A 58 13.65 5.28 -9.28
C ARG A 58 14.54 4.11 -8.92
N GLU A 59 15.52 3.84 -9.78
CA GLU A 59 16.55 2.83 -9.55
C GLU A 59 17.92 3.50 -9.66
N ALA A 60 18.76 3.33 -8.65
CA ALA A 60 20.06 4.00 -8.55
C ALA A 60 20.01 5.54 -8.71
N GLY A 61 18.85 6.16 -8.40
CA GLY A 61 18.61 7.60 -8.55
C GLY A 61 17.95 8.02 -9.87
N ASP A 62 17.97 7.16 -10.89
CA ASP A 62 17.38 7.46 -12.20
C ASP A 62 15.90 7.04 -12.27
N PRO A 63 15.02 7.86 -12.88
CA PRO A 63 13.63 7.51 -13.08
C PRO A 63 13.50 6.37 -14.10
N THR A 64 12.86 5.28 -13.70
CA THR A 64 12.61 4.11 -14.57
C THR A 64 11.19 4.05 -15.08
N GLN A 65 10.24 4.62 -14.32
CA GLN A 65 8.83 4.65 -14.65
C GLN A 65 8.15 5.79 -13.90
N THR A 66 7.20 6.45 -14.55
CA THR A 66 6.28 7.39 -13.92
C THR A 66 4.85 6.93 -14.15
N GLU A 67 3.98 7.03 -13.14
CA GLU A 67 2.54 6.79 -13.26
C GLU A 67 1.83 8.09 -12.90
N ILE A 68 0.98 8.61 -13.80
CA ILE A 68 0.26 9.86 -13.58
C ILE A 68 -1.17 9.73 -14.09
N GLY A 69 -2.14 10.20 -13.31
CA GLY A 69 -3.50 10.27 -13.81
C GLY A 69 -4.58 10.43 -12.74
N PRO A 70 -5.81 10.72 -13.21
CA PRO A 70 -6.99 10.91 -12.39
C PRO A 70 -7.70 9.59 -12.05
N GLY A 71 -8.54 9.67 -11.03
CA GLY A 71 -9.45 8.60 -10.66
C GLY A 71 -10.63 9.11 -9.85
N PHE A 72 -11.57 8.21 -9.61
CA PHE A 72 -12.74 8.45 -8.77
C PHE A 72 -12.93 7.30 -7.80
N ASP A 73 -13.25 7.64 -6.58
CA ASP A 73 -13.65 6.71 -5.54
C ASP A 73 -15.13 6.88 -5.24
N PHE A 74 -15.83 5.76 -5.16
CA PHE A 74 -17.25 5.66 -4.85
C PHE A 74 -17.43 4.88 -3.56
N PHE A 75 -18.14 5.44 -2.59
CA PHE A 75 -18.35 4.84 -1.28
C PHE A 75 -19.79 4.36 -1.14
N LEU A 76 -19.99 3.12 -0.72
CA LEU A 76 -21.32 2.63 -0.37
C LEU A 76 -21.77 3.21 0.96
N LYS A 77 -23.08 3.45 1.09
CA LYS A 77 -23.71 3.70 2.37
C LYS A 77 -23.53 2.45 3.26
N PRO A 78 -23.14 2.62 4.53
CA PRO A 78 -23.05 1.47 5.41
C PRO A 78 -24.45 0.86 5.59
N LEU A 79 -24.64 -0.37 5.13
CA LEU A 79 -25.83 -1.17 5.39
C LEU A 79 -25.89 -1.59 6.88
N ILE A 80 -24.74 -1.65 7.53
CA ILE A 80 -24.56 -1.95 8.94
C ILE A 80 -23.81 -0.76 9.53
N ARG A 81 -24.23 -0.27 10.71
CA ARG A 81 -23.48 0.74 11.47
C ARG A 81 -22.18 0.07 11.97
N LEU A 82 -21.17 0.04 11.13
CA LEU A 82 -19.82 -0.27 11.58
C LEU A 82 -19.42 0.81 12.61
N LYS A 83 -18.85 0.39 13.74
CA LYS A 83 -18.25 1.33 14.69
C LYS A 83 -17.34 2.26 13.89
N LYS A 84 -17.61 3.57 13.92
CA LYS A 84 -16.77 4.56 13.26
C LYS A 84 -15.33 4.29 13.67
N VAL A 85 -14.47 3.97 12.71
CA VAL A 85 -13.03 4.14 12.88
C VAL A 85 -12.89 5.63 13.21
N THR A 86 -12.36 5.96 14.37
CA THR A 86 -12.45 7.28 15.00
C THR A 86 -12.03 8.41 14.05
N ALA A 87 -12.72 9.54 14.15
CA ALA A 87 -12.74 10.73 13.29
C ALA A 87 -11.41 11.51 13.09
N PHE A 88 -10.25 10.90 13.32
CA PHE A 88 -8.93 11.56 13.22
C PHE A 88 -8.10 11.09 12.02
N ASP A 89 -8.65 10.25 11.17
CA ASP A 89 -8.01 9.86 9.93
C ASP A 89 -8.39 10.89 8.86
N PRO A 90 -7.44 11.57 8.23
CA PRO A 90 -7.74 12.42 7.09
C PRO A 90 -8.40 11.63 5.95
N ASP A 91 -8.12 10.33 5.83
CA ASP A 91 -8.81 9.46 4.87
C ASP A 91 -10.18 8.98 5.38
N GLU A 92 -11.22 9.75 5.08
CA GLU A 92 -12.62 9.39 5.37
C GLU A 92 -13.06 8.07 4.71
N ALA A 93 -12.36 7.60 3.68
CA ALA A 93 -12.70 6.37 2.97
C ALA A 93 -12.62 5.15 3.88
N LYS A 94 -11.68 5.13 4.81
CA LYS A 94 -11.49 4.05 5.78
C LYS A 94 -12.64 3.89 6.77
N ALA A 95 -13.46 4.94 6.95
CA ALA A 95 -14.70 4.87 7.74
C ALA A 95 -15.87 4.25 6.97
N ARG A 96 -15.71 3.95 5.68
CA ARG A 96 -16.72 3.33 4.82
C ARG A 96 -16.50 1.82 4.72
N PRO A 97 -17.57 1.00 4.73
CA PRO A 97 -17.41 -0.46 4.67
C PRO A 97 -16.85 -0.95 3.33
N VAL A 98 -17.12 -0.18 2.26
CA VAL A 98 -16.70 -0.55 0.90
C VAL A 98 -16.38 0.70 0.10
N GLN A 99 -15.27 0.62 -0.63
CA GLN A 99 -14.86 1.59 -1.64
C GLN A 99 -14.74 0.88 -3.00
N PHE A 100 -15.29 1.52 -4.04
CA PHE A 100 -15.00 1.22 -5.44
C PHE A 100 -14.15 2.34 -6.01
N SER A 101 -13.10 1.99 -6.75
CA SER A 101 -12.25 2.98 -7.41
C SER A 101 -12.14 2.69 -8.89
N VAL A 102 -12.17 3.74 -9.69
CA VAL A 102 -11.89 3.71 -11.12
C VAL A 102 -10.82 4.76 -11.40
N GLY A 103 -9.72 4.39 -12.02
CA GLY A 103 -8.63 5.30 -12.32
C GLY A 103 -8.06 5.08 -13.71
N PHE A 104 -7.58 6.15 -14.32
CA PHE A 104 -6.77 6.09 -15.52
C PHE A 104 -5.36 6.54 -15.19
N ARG A 105 -4.34 5.81 -15.67
CA ARG A 105 -2.94 6.15 -15.49
C ARG A 105 -2.22 6.14 -16.84
N TYR A 106 -1.55 7.22 -17.14
CA TYR A 106 -0.54 7.26 -18.19
C TYR A 106 0.81 6.90 -17.58
N VAL A 107 1.49 5.93 -18.15
CA VAL A 107 2.70 5.32 -17.59
C VAL A 107 3.85 5.42 -18.61
N PRO A 108 4.52 6.59 -18.69
CA PRO A 108 5.73 6.72 -19.48
C PRO A 108 6.91 6.04 -18.81
N SER A 109 7.80 5.50 -19.62
CA SER A 109 9.09 4.91 -19.19
C SER A 109 10.17 5.34 -20.18
N PRO A 110 11.38 5.72 -19.74
CA PRO A 110 12.43 6.21 -20.65
C PRO A 110 12.79 5.22 -21.76
N ASP A 111 12.90 3.94 -21.43
CA ASP A 111 13.42 2.89 -22.33
C ASP A 111 12.35 1.94 -22.87
N LYS A 112 11.07 2.20 -22.56
CA LYS A 112 9.96 1.33 -22.94
C LYS A 112 8.82 2.16 -23.52
N PRO A 113 7.98 1.56 -24.36
CA PRO A 113 6.75 2.21 -24.79
C PRO A 113 5.90 2.58 -23.57
N HIS A 114 5.22 3.72 -23.67
CA HIS A 114 4.25 4.11 -22.66
C HIS A 114 3.13 3.06 -22.54
N VAL A 115 2.53 3.01 -21.38
CA VAL A 115 1.37 2.19 -21.09
C VAL A 115 0.23 3.12 -20.70
N GLU A 116 -0.93 2.89 -21.26
CA GLU A 116 -2.20 3.45 -20.81
C GLU A 116 -2.89 2.40 -19.95
N ARG A 117 -3.21 2.74 -18.70
CA ARG A 117 -3.78 1.81 -17.73
C ARG A 117 -5.14 2.28 -17.25
N LEU A 118 -6.13 1.41 -17.33
CA LEU A 118 -7.37 1.54 -16.61
C LEU A 118 -7.31 0.69 -15.34
N GLU A 119 -7.56 1.32 -14.20
CA GLU A 119 -7.58 0.69 -12.88
C GLU A 119 -9.01 0.56 -12.38
N LEU A 120 -9.39 -0.63 -11.97
CA LEU A 120 -10.66 -0.91 -11.32
C LEU A 120 -10.36 -1.57 -9.98
N ALA A 121 -10.84 -1.01 -8.87
CA ALA A 121 -10.61 -1.57 -7.56
C ALA A 121 -11.88 -1.67 -6.72
N PHE A 122 -11.93 -2.71 -5.89
CA PHE A 122 -12.95 -2.96 -4.89
C PHE A 122 -12.25 -3.21 -3.57
N THR A 123 -12.53 -2.38 -2.56
CA THR A 123 -11.85 -2.44 -1.26
C THR A 123 -12.89 -2.48 -0.14
N PRO A 124 -13.21 -3.65 0.41
CA PRO A 124 -13.93 -3.77 1.66
C PRO A 124 -13.02 -3.47 2.85
N HIS A 125 -13.62 -2.89 3.90
CA HIS A 125 -12.98 -2.54 5.15
C HIS A 125 -13.71 -3.20 6.31
N TRP A 126 -12.96 -3.88 7.18
CA TRP A 126 -13.48 -4.53 8.38
C TRP A 126 -12.76 -3.98 9.62
N PRO A 127 -13.42 -3.11 10.40
CA PRO A 127 -12.89 -2.73 11.70
C PRO A 127 -12.97 -3.94 12.64
N ILE A 128 -11.82 -4.32 13.18
CA ILE A 128 -11.66 -5.35 14.18
C ILE A 128 -11.61 -4.67 15.56
N PHE A 129 -11.31 -5.40 16.62
CA PHE A 129 -11.12 -4.83 17.95
C PHE A 129 -9.82 -3.99 18.06
N ALA A 130 -9.71 -3.20 19.15
CA ALA A 130 -8.49 -2.46 19.52
C ALA A 130 -7.96 -1.47 18.44
N ASN A 131 -8.86 -0.79 17.72
CA ASN A 131 -8.53 0.17 16.67
C ASN A 131 -7.73 -0.44 15.50
N ILE A 132 -7.95 -1.71 15.22
CA ILE A 132 -7.38 -2.42 14.10
C ILE A 132 -8.38 -2.39 12.94
N LEU A 133 -7.91 -2.00 11.76
CA LEU A 133 -8.64 -2.05 10.50
C LEU A 133 -7.99 -3.08 9.57
N LEU A 134 -8.80 -4.00 9.09
CA LEU A 134 -8.43 -4.91 8.01
C LEU A 134 -9.04 -4.37 6.71
N SER A 135 -8.23 -4.25 5.66
CA SER A 135 -8.66 -3.85 4.33
C SER A 135 -8.18 -4.86 3.31
N ASP A 136 -9.04 -5.23 2.35
CA ASP A 136 -8.71 -6.16 1.28
C ASP A 136 -8.95 -5.50 -0.08
N ARG A 137 -7.90 -4.96 -0.69
CA ARG A 137 -7.99 -4.31 -1.99
C ARG A 137 -7.84 -5.32 -3.13
N ASN A 138 -8.92 -5.53 -3.85
CA ASN A 138 -8.98 -6.30 -5.08
C ASN A 138 -8.93 -5.33 -6.26
N ARG A 139 -7.88 -5.40 -7.09
CA ARG A 139 -7.64 -4.46 -8.19
C ARG A 139 -7.39 -5.19 -9.50
N ALA A 140 -8.03 -4.73 -10.57
CA ALA A 140 -7.75 -5.13 -11.94
C ALA A 140 -7.12 -3.95 -12.69
N ASP A 141 -5.97 -4.17 -13.29
CA ASP A 141 -5.29 -3.24 -14.18
C ASP A 141 -5.43 -3.75 -15.62
N LEU A 142 -5.95 -2.91 -16.51
CA LEU A 142 -6.01 -3.15 -17.95
C LEU A 142 -4.97 -2.25 -18.61
N ASP A 143 -3.93 -2.83 -19.16
CA ASP A 143 -2.77 -2.14 -19.71
C ASP A 143 -2.76 -2.22 -21.24
N TRP A 144 -2.82 -1.07 -21.92
CA TRP A 144 -2.65 -0.94 -23.38
C TRP A 144 -1.26 -0.40 -23.66
N SER A 145 -0.50 -1.13 -24.48
CA SER A 145 0.81 -0.72 -24.96
C SER A 145 1.05 -1.27 -26.34
N LYS A 146 1.47 -0.44 -27.30
CA LYS A 146 1.71 -0.81 -28.71
C LYS A 146 0.54 -1.57 -29.34
N GLY A 147 -0.70 -1.20 -29.01
CA GLY A 147 -1.90 -1.86 -29.54
C GLY A 147 -2.21 -3.23 -28.94
N GLN A 148 -1.47 -3.67 -27.95
CA GLN A 148 -1.72 -4.92 -27.22
C GLN A 148 -2.34 -4.64 -25.86
N LEU A 149 -3.40 -5.38 -25.55
CA LEU A 149 -4.05 -5.38 -24.22
C LEU A 149 -3.47 -6.50 -23.38
N THR A 150 -2.99 -6.16 -22.20
CA THR A 150 -2.67 -7.11 -21.13
C THR A 150 -3.44 -6.72 -19.89
N TRP A 151 -3.68 -7.66 -19.00
CA TRP A 151 -4.34 -7.38 -17.74
C TRP A 151 -3.62 -8.03 -16.58
N ARG A 152 -3.79 -7.41 -15.43
CA ARG A 152 -3.21 -7.86 -14.17
C ARG A 152 -4.26 -7.76 -13.07
N TYR A 153 -4.40 -8.82 -12.29
CA TYR A 153 -5.19 -8.80 -11.06
C TYR A 153 -4.24 -8.72 -9.86
N ARG A 154 -4.61 -7.89 -8.90
CA ARG A 154 -3.85 -7.67 -7.67
C ARG A 154 -4.78 -7.81 -6.48
N ASN A 155 -4.35 -8.56 -5.48
CA ASN A 155 -5.02 -8.61 -4.18
C ASN A 155 -4.05 -8.17 -3.10
N LYS A 156 -4.39 -7.12 -2.36
CA LYS A 156 -3.60 -6.56 -1.26
C LYS A 156 -4.40 -6.58 0.03
N LEU A 157 -3.98 -7.40 0.97
CA LEU A 157 -4.51 -7.45 2.32
C LEU A 157 -3.67 -6.55 3.22
N THR A 158 -4.29 -5.59 3.90
CA THR A 158 -3.64 -4.62 4.79
C THR A 158 -4.23 -4.71 6.18
N LEU A 159 -3.38 -4.80 7.18
CA LEU A 159 -3.72 -4.70 8.58
C LEU A 159 -3.06 -3.44 9.14
N GLU A 160 -3.87 -2.47 9.56
CA GLU A 160 -3.40 -1.25 10.21
C GLU A 160 -3.93 -1.13 11.63
N ARG A 161 -3.15 -0.52 12.51
CA ARG A 161 -3.56 -0.25 13.87
C ARG A 161 -3.30 1.20 14.22
N ARG A 162 -4.34 1.91 14.60
CA ARG A 162 -4.22 3.29 15.04
C ARG A 162 -3.79 3.37 16.49
N PHE A 163 -2.73 4.13 16.75
CA PHE A 163 -2.27 4.47 18.09
C PHE A 163 -2.67 5.91 18.44
N ARG A 164 -2.74 6.18 19.72
CA ARG A 164 -2.91 7.53 20.25
C ARG A 164 -1.72 7.85 21.13
N ILE A 165 -0.93 8.85 20.72
CA ILE A 165 0.21 9.37 21.47
C ILE A 165 -0.08 10.86 21.71
N ASN A 166 -0.65 11.19 22.90
CA ASN A 166 -1.19 12.51 23.20
C ASN A 166 -2.29 12.92 22.19
N SER A 167 -2.05 13.97 21.41
CA SER A 167 -2.92 14.45 20.32
C SER A 167 -2.59 13.87 18.95
N TYR A 168 -1.52 13.08 18.83
CA TYR A 168 -1.06 12.50 17.58
C TYR A 168 -1.58 11.06 17.39
N HIS A 169 -1.95 10.71 16.16
CA HIS A 169 -2.61 9.44 15.85
C HIS A 169 -1.92 8.69 14.70
N PRO A 170 -0.68 8.22 14.89
CA PRO A 170 0.01 7.43 13.86
C PRO A 170 -0.62 6.06 13.72
N ALA A 171 -0.61 5.51 12.51
CA ALA A 171 -1.10 4.17 12.24
C ALA A 171 -0.03 3.34 11.49
N PRO A 172 0.77 2.52 12.19
CA PRO A 172 1.58 1.52 11.53
C PRO A 172 0.70 0.49 10.84
N TYR A 173 1.19 -0.04 9.73
CA TYR A 173 0.53 -1.10 9.00
C TYR A 173 1.51 -2.13 8.44
N VAL A 174 0.98 -3.30 8.15
CA VAL A 174 1.63 -4.33 7.35
C VAL A 174 0.68 -4.77 6.26
N SER A 175 1.21 -5.11 5.08
CA SER A 175 0.41 -5.60 3.97
C SER A 175 1.09 -6.75 3.25
N ALA A 176 0.29 -7.64 2.69
CA ALA A 176 0.73 -8.65 1.75
C ALA A 176 -0.05 -8.49 0.44
N GLU A 177 0.64 -8.52 -0.68
CA GLU A 177 0.04 -8.37 -2.00
C GLU A 177 0.51 -9.48 -2.93
N VAL A 178 -0.41 -9.97 -3.78
CA VAL A 178 -0.14 -10.97 -4.80
C VAL A 178 -0.66 -10.48 -6.14
N PHE A 179 0.04 -10.84 -7.23
CA PHE A 179 -0.28 -10.39 -8.59
C PHE A 179 -0.42 -11.58 -9.53
N TYR A 180 -1.57 -11.67 -10.19
CA TYR A 180 -1.76 -12.52 -11.35
C TYR A 180 -1.57 -11.69 -12.61
N GLN A 181 -0.78 -12.17 -13.57
CA GLN A 181 -0.52 -11.48 -14.83
C GLN A 181 -0.93 -12.34 -16.02
N SER A 182 -1.81 -11.79 -16.87
CA SER A 182 -2.35 -12.51 -18.05
C SER A 182 -1.28 -12.91 -19.03
N GLN A 183 -0.25 -12.09 -19.24
CA GLN A 183 0.85 -12.37 -20.14
C GLN A 183 1.69 -13.61 -19.74
N TYR A 184 1.69 -13.98 -18.46
CA TYR A 184 2.40 -15.16 -17.95
C TYR A 184 1.45 -16.27 -17.50
N GLN A 185 0.14 -16.00 -17.48
CA GLN A 185 -0.93 -16.91 -17.03
C GLN A 185 -0.66 -17.52 -15.65
N LYS A 186 -0.05 -16.76 -14.74
CA LYS A 186 0.29 -17.22 -13.40
C LYS A 186 0.33 -16.08 -12.36
N TRP A 187 0.31 -16.47 -11.10
CA TRP A 187 0.69 -15.61 -9.98
C TRP A 187 2.20 -15.37 -10.06
N SER A 188 2.59 -14.19 -10.47
CA SER A 188 3.97 -13.91 -10.85
C SER A 188 4.72 -13.03 -9.88
N THR A 189 4.01 -12.42 -8.92
CA THR A 189 4.62 -11.47 -8.00
C THR A 189 3.96 -11.60 -6.63
N THR A 190 4.78 -11.55 -5.59
CA THR A 190 4.37 -11.39 -4.20
C THR A 190 5.10 -10.19 -3.62
N ALA A 191 4.42 -9.38 -2.80
CA ALA A 191 5.01 -8.24 -2.14
C ALA A 191 4.58 -8.18 -0.66
N LEU A 192 5.51 -7.81 0.21
CA LEU A 192 5.27 -7.57 1.63
C LEU A 192 5.62 -6.13 1.94
N TYR A 193 4.74 -5.46 2.68
CA TYR A 193 4.90 -4.04 3.03
C TYR A 193 4.90 -3.88 4.55
N ALA A 194 5.67 -2.91 5.02
CA ALA A 194 5.56 -2.37 6.37
C ALA A 194 5.72 -0.85 6.30
N GLY A 195 4.79 -0.10 6.88
CA GLY A 195 4.79 1.36 6.78
C GLY A 195 4.06 2.02 7.94
N TRP A 196 3.99 3.34 7.85
CA TRP A 196 3.38 4.20 8.86
C TRP A 196 2.56 5.29 8.19
N LEU A 197 1.29 5.38 8.54
CA LEU A 197 0.46 6.53 8.20
C LEU A 197 0.68 7.60 9.29
N LEU A 198 1.21 8.74 8.87
CA LEU A 198 1.63 9.84 9.74
C LEU A 198 0.81 11.10 9.41
N PRO A 199 -0.37 11.30 10.02
CA PRO A 199 -1.18 12.49 9.78
C PRO A 199 -0.43 13.78 10.14
N ALA A 200 -0.45 14.78 9.25
CA ALA A 200 0.15 16.08 9.42
C ALA A 200 -0.94 17.17 9.26
N GLY A 201 -1.63 17.45 10.36
CA GLY A 201 -2.79 18.34 10.35
C GLY A 201 -4.05 17.66 9.82
N LYS A 202 -4.92 18.45 9.13
CA LYS A 202 -6.22 17.96 8.63
C LYS A 202 -6.21 17.50 7.17
N HIS A 203 -5.18 17.92 6.44
CA HIS A 203 -5.14 17.80 4.99
C HIS A 203 -4.00 16.95 4.47
N PHE A 204 -3.01 16.64 5.29
CA PHE A 204 -1.81 15.94 4.86
C PHE A 204 -1.60 14.67 5.68
N GLU A 205 -1.11 13.64 5.00
CA GLU A 205 -0.66 12.41 5.63
C GLU A 205 0.58 11.92 4.87
N PHE A 206 1.65 11.63 5.60
CA PHE A 206 2.85 11.00 5.05
C PHE A 206 2.75 9.49 5.27
N ASP A 207 3.13 8.73 4.26
CA ASP A 207 3.18 7.26 4.31
C ASP A 207 4.57 6.78 3.86
N PRO A 208 5.58 6.80 4.76
CA PRO A 208 6.83 6.10 4.52
C PRO A 208 6.62 4.59 4.68
N TYR A 209 7.06 3.81 3.69
CA TYR A 209 6.95 2.35 3.74
C TYR A 209 8.17 1.66 3.13
N TYR A 210 8.41 0.45 3.58
CA TYR A 210 9.30 -0.50 2.96
C TYR A 210 8.48 -1.60 2.28
N GLU A 211 8.92 -2.00 1.10
CA GLU A 211 8.34 -3.09 0.32
C GLU A 211 9.44 -4.08 -0.08
N HIS A 212 9.20 -5.36 0.18
CA HIS A 212 9.98 -6.45 -0.37
C HIS A 212 9.14 -7.19 -1.41
N GLN A 213 9.57 -7.16 -2.66
CA GLN A 213 8.86 -7.76 -3.78
C GLN A 213 9.68 -8.92 -4.38
N ASN A 214 9.03 -10.06 -4.59
CA ASN A 214 9.59 -11.20 -5.30
C ASN A 214 8.82 -11.43 -6.61
N VAL A 215 9.52 -11.34 -7.73
CA VAL A 215 8.98 -11.46 -9.08
C VAL A 215 9.47 -12.75 -9.73
N THR A 216 8.53 -13.66 -10.02
CA THR A 216 8.80 -15.00 -10.54
C THR A 216 8.38 -15.18 -12.01
N ASN A 217 8.21 -14.07 -12.73
CA ASN A 217 7.74 -14.07 -14.11
C ASN A 217 8.71 -14.76 -15.07
N LYS A 218 10.02 -14.60 -14.85
CA LYS A 218 11.12 -15.21 -15.63
C LYS A 218 12.20 -15.71 -14.68
N PRO A 219 12.83 -16.87 -14.95
CA PRO A 219 14.03 -17.30 -14.24
C PRO A 219 15.27 -16.46 -14.67
N PRO A 220 16.21 -16.15 -13.73
CA PRO A 220 16.07 -16.30 -12.29
C PRO A 220 15.05 -15.33 -11.68
N ASN A 221 14.46 -15.68 -10.53
CA ASN A 221 13.56 -14.79 -9.79
C ASN A 221 14.26 -13.48 -9.47
N GLN A 222 13.53 -12.37 -9.65
CA GLN A 222 14.01 -11.03 -9.31
C GLN A 222 13.46 -10.63 -7.95
N GLN A 223 14.30 -10.04 -7.13
CA GLN A 223 13.91 -9.50 -5.83
C GLN A 223 14.16 -7.99 -5.81
N PHE A 224 13.16 -7.24 -5.39
CA PHE A 224 13.24 -5.79 -5.24
C PHE A 224 13.04 -5.43 -3.77
N ASN A 225 13.93 -4.60 -3.25
CA ASN A 225 13.76 -3.91 -1.99
C ASN A 225 13.45 -2.46 -2.31
N GLN A 226 12.28 -2.01 -1.88
CA GLN A 226 11.76 -0.70 -2.27
C GLN A 226 11.48 0.12 -1.02
N PHE A 227 11.85 1.39 -1.05
CA PHE A 227 11.43 2.37 -0.07
C PHE A 227 10.48 3.35 -0.74
N GLY A 228 9.26 3.45 -0.23
CA GLY A 228 8.25 4.38 -0.72
C GLY A 228 8.05 5.52 0.26
N LEU A 229 7.71 6.68 -0.30
CA LEU A 229 7.25 7.83 0.45
C LEU A 229 6.05 8.44 -0.28
N VAL A 230 4.86 8.27 0.29
CA VAL A 230 3.63 8.84 -0.25
C VAL A 230 3.26 10.10 0.53
N LEU A 231 2.93 11.16 -0.18
CA LEU A 231 2.25 12.33 0.37
C LEU A 231 0.79 12.30 -0.05
N ASN A 232 -0.09 12.03 0.88
CA ASN A 232 -1.54 12.11 0.71
C ASN A 232 -2.04 13.52 1.05
N MET A 233 -2.81 14.13 0.16
CA MET A 233 -3.43 15.46 0.34
C MET A 233 -4.96 15.34 0.23
N TYR A 234 -5.69 15.83 1.25
CA TYR A 234 -7.15 15.69 1.36
C TYR A 234 -7.83 17.07 1.39
N PHE A 235 -8.82 17.30 0.47
CA PHE A 235 -9.56 18.55 0.30
C PHE A 235 -11.08 18.35 0.21
#